data_9f46adc41de930c20c6bb5a66e297e5c
#
_entry.id   9f46adc41de930c20c6bb5a66e297e5c
#
_cell.length_a   1.000
_cell.length_b   1.000
_cell.length_c   1.000
_cell.angle_alpha   90.00
_cell.angle_beta   90.00
_cell.angle_gamma   90.00
#
_symmetry.space_group_name_H-M   'P 1'
#
loop_
_entity.id
_entity.type
_entity.pdbx_description
1 polymer ?
#
loop_
_entity_poly.entity_id
_entity_poly.type
_entity_poly.pdbx_seq_one_letter_code
_entity_poly.pdbx_strand_id
1 'polypeptide(L)'
;EGMDDKFYTKKKTLHLLAKIKKECGKSFLYKMLLKKNIGNSDKSFKDSSYYFTAHELFHIKFVHEIQKKIKLKKSDIICEIGPAYGSMISKLIKLYNSKVILIDLPEANFMSFYY
;
A
#
# COMPACT_ATOMS: atom_id res chain seq x y z
N GLU A 1 7.51 2.73 -13.90
CA GLU A 1 6.33 3.22 -14.63
C GLU A 1 5.12 3.07 -13.73
N GLY A 2 4.48 4.18 -13.40
CA GLY A 2 3.24 4.17 -12.63
C GLY A 2 2.15 3.43 -13.39
N MET A 3 1.36 2.61 -12.70
CA MET A 3 0.18 2.01 -13.31
C MET A 3 -0.77 3.11 -13.78
N ASP A 4 -1.16 3.04 -15.04
CA ASP A 4 -2.16 3.96 -15.56
C ASP A 4 -3.53 3.59 -14.96
N ASP A 5 -3.94 4.33 -13.96
CA ASP A 5 -5.23 4.17 -13.27
C ASP A 5 -6.45 4.21 -14.19
N LYS A 6 -6.29 4.71 -15.42
CA LYS A 6 -7.37 4.71 -16.42
C LYS A 6 -7.87 3.30 -16.77
N PHE A 7 -7.04 2.28 -16.54
CA PHE A 7 -7.43 0.90 -16.81
C PHE A 7 -8.26 0.26 -15.70
N TYR A 8 -8.34 0.88 -14.53
CA TYR A 8 -9.04 0.29 -13.39
C TYR A 8 -10.39 0.96 -13.13
N THR A 9 -11.43 0.39 -13.70
CA THR A 9 -12.81 0.74 -13.37
C THR A 9 -13.16 0.23 -11.97
N LYS A 10 -14.25 0.77 -11.39
CA LYS A 10 -14.80 0.28 -10.12
C LYS A 10 -14.98 -1.24 -10.10
N LYS A 11 -15.53 -1.81 -11.17
CA LYS A 11 -15.74 -3.26 -11.30
C LYS A 11 -14.43 -4.05 -11.24
N LYS A 12 -13.42 -3.61 -11.98
CA LYS A 12 -12.09 -4.25 -11.96
C LYS A 12 -11.42 -4.13 -10.60
N THR A 13 -11.53 -2.98 -9.95
CA THR A 13 -10.96 -2.76 -8.62
C THR A 13 -11.65 -3.63 -7.57
N LEU A 14 -12.97 -3.77 -7.60
CA LEU A 14 -13.69 -4.67 -6.70
C LEU A 14 -13.35 -6.14 -6.95
N HIS A 15 -13.14 -6.53 -8.20
CA HIS A 15 -12.68 -7.88 -8.53
C HIS A 15 -11.27 -8.14 -7.99
N LEU A 16 -10.38 -7.17 -8.12
CA LEU A 16 -9.04 -7.23 -7.55
C LEU A 16 -9.08 -7.33 -6.01
N LEU A 17 -9.96 -6.56 -5.35
CA LEU A 17 -10.17 -6.65 -3.91
C LEU A 17 -10.56 -8.08 -3.48
N ALA A 18 -11.52 -8.68 -4.17
CA ALA A 18 -11.96 -10.03 -3.89
C ALA A 18 -10.84 -11.06 -4.07
N LYS A 19 -10.05 -10.92 -5.14
CA LYS A 19 -8.89 -11.77 -5.41
C LYS A 19 -7.83 -11.67 -4.31
N ILE A 20 -7.47 -10.45 -3.91
CA ILE A 20 -6.46 -10.22 -2.86
C ILE A 20 -6.98 -10.71 -1.50
N LYS A 21 -8.25 -10.50 -1.20
CA LYS A 21 -8.88 -11.06 0.00
C LYS A 21 -8.73 -12.58 0.08
N LYS A 22 -8.90 -13.27 -1.05
CA LYS A 22 -8.73 -14.72 -1.14
C LYS A 22 -7.26 -15.14 -0.99
N GLU A 23 -6.32 -14.44 -1.64
CA GLU A 23 -4.90 -14.79 -1.65
C GLU A 23 -4.19 -14.44 -0.34
N CYS A 24 -4.48 -13.28 0.24
CA CYS A 24 -3.79 -12.76 1.43
C CYS A 24 -4.54 -13.02 2.74
N GLY A 25 -5.81 -13.34 2.67
CA GLY A 25 -6.68 -13.46 3.83
C GLY A 25 -7.32 -12.14 4.24
N LYS A 26 -8.53 -12.23 4.77
CA LYS A 26 -9.34 -11.07 5.17
C LYS A 26 -8.67 -10.25 6.27
N SER A 27 -8.10 -10.91 7.28
CA SER A 27 -7.45 -10.23 8.41
C SER A 27 -6.26 -9.40 7.97
N PHE A 28 -5.37 -9.95 7.12
CA PHE A 28 -4.22 -9.23 6.59
C PHE A 28 -4.66 -8.04 5.74
N LEU A 29 -5.60 -8.26 4.82
CA LEU A 29 -6.11 -7.20 3.95
C LEU A 29 -6.63 -6.01 4.75
N TYR A 30 -7.55 -6.24 5.69
CA TYR A 30 -8.17 -5.14 6.45
C TYR A 30 -7.19 -4.45 7.42
N LYS A 31 -6.17 -5.15 7.88
CA LYS A 31 -5.09 -4.53 8.65
C LYS A 31 -4.31 -3.50 7.81
N MET A 32 -4.16 -3.75 6.50
CA MET A 32 -3.37 -2.92 5.60
C MET A 32 -4.17 -1.79 4.94
N LEU A 33 -5.51 -1.90 4.88
CA LEU A 33 -6.36 -0.87 4.28
C LEU A 33 -6.45 0.39 5.14
N LEU A 34 -6.70 1.50 4.47
CA LEU A 34 -6.84 2.80 5.11
C LEU A 34 -8.27 3.03 5.58
N LYS A 35 -8.41 3.66 6.75
CA LYS A 35 -9.71 4.13 7.28
C LYS A 35 -10.07 5.54 6.83
N LYS A 36 -9.14 6.24 6.19
CA LYS A 36 -9.34 7.60 5.67
C LYS A 36 -8.96 7.64 4.20
N ASN A 37 -9.66 8.46 3.43
CA ASN A 37 -9.28 8.73 2.04
C ASN A 37 -8.13 9.74 2.04
N ILE A 38 -6.90 9.25 2.16
CA ILE A 38 -5.70 10.07 2.17
C ILE A 38 -5.50 10.67 0.78
N GLY A 39 -5.30 12.00 0.74
CA GLY A 39 -5.09 12.74 -0.51
C GLY A 39 -6.38 13.03 -1.28
N ASN A 40 -7.56 12.69 -0.74
CA ASN A 40 -8.86 12.92 -1.39
C ASN A 40 -8.92 12.42 -2.84
N SER A 41 -8.36 11.25 -3.08
CA SER A 41 -8.37 10.65 -4.41
C SER A 41 -9.79 10.35 -4.88
N ASP A 42 -10.16 10.89 -6.04
CA ASP A 42 -11.42 10.58 -6.73
C ASP A 42 -11.47 9.13 -7.26
N LYS A 43 -10.32 8.48 -7.33
CA LYS A 43 -10.16 7.06 -7.72
C LYS A 43 -10.25 6.10 -6.54
N SER A 44 -10.45 6.60 -5.34
CA SER A 44 -10.64 5.81 -4.15
C SER A 44 -12.05 5.25 -4.08
N PHE A 45 -12.15 3.98 -3.72
CA PHE A 45 -13.41 3.31 -3.45
C PHE A 45 -13.54 3.04 -1.96
N LYS A 46 -14.78 2.92 -1.49
CA LYS A 46 -15.08 2.61 -0.10
C LYS A 46 -15.78 1.26 -0.02
N ASP A 47 -15.27 0.39 0.85
CA ASP A 47 -15.92 -0.86 1.25
C ASP A 47 -16.00 -0.88 2.78
N SER A 48 -17.23 -0.94 3.30
CA SER A 48 -17.48 -0.80 4.74
C SER A 48 -16.89 0.53 5.27
N SER A 49 -15.94 0.49 6.18
CA SER A 49 -15.24 1.66 6.72
C SER A 49 -13.85 1.89 6.15
N TYR A 50 -13.49 1.18 5.09
CA TYR A 50 -12.15 1.23 4.51
C TYR A 50 -12.15 1.85 3.12
N TYR A 51 -11.09 2.59 2.83
CA TYR A 51 -10.83 3.20 1.52
C TYR A 51 -9.69 2.46 0.82
N PHE A 52 -9.79 2.32 -0.48
CA PHE A 52 -8.76 1.68 -1.29
C PHE A 52 -8.78 2.18 -2.73
N THR A 53 -7.61 2.14 -3.35
CA THR A 53 -7.42 2.29 -4.79
C THR A 53 -6.85 0.97 -5.33
N ALA A 54 -6.87 0.78 -6.65
CA ALA A 54 -6.20 -0.37 -7.26
C ALA A 54 -4.71 -0.39 -6.90
N HIS A 55 -4.08 0.77 -6.87
CA HIS A 55 -2.67 0.93 -6.50
C HIS A 55 -2.39 0.43 -5.07
N GLU A 56 -3.22 0.83 -4.10
CA GLU A 56 -3.14 0.34 -2.72
C GLU A 56 -3.26 -1.18 -2.64
N LEU A 57 -4.17 -1.76 -3.39
CA LEU A 57 -4.37 -3.21 -3.41
C LEU A 57 -3.15 -3.95 -3.94
N PHE A 58 -2.49 -3.42 -4.98
CA PHE A 58 -1.24 -3.99 -5.48
C PHE A 58 -0.11 -3.88 -4.45
N HIS A 59 -0.01 -2.78 -3.73
CA HIS A 59 0.96 -2.63 -2.65
C HIS A 59 0.73 -3.65 -1.54
N ILE A 60 -0.52 -3.90 -1.16
CA ILE A 60 -0.87 -4.94 -0.18
C ILE A 60 -0.41 -6.32 -0.65
N LYS A 61 -0.65 -6.64 -1.91
CA LYS A 61 -0.20 -7.90 -2.51
C LYS A 61 1.33 -8.03 -2.48
N PHE A 62 2.06 -6.99 -2.88
CA PHE A 62 3.52 -6.99 -2.85
C PHE A 62 4.07 -7.16 -1.44
N VAL A 63 3.52 -6.45 -0.46
CA VAL A 63 3.93 -6.59 0.94
C VAL A 63 3.69 -8.01 1.45
N HIS A 64 2.58 -8.61 1.09
CA HIS A 64 2.28 -9.99 1.43
C HIS A 64 3.31 -10.97 0.83
N GLU A 65 3.69 -10.77 -0.43
CA GLU A 65 4.72 -11.60 -1.09
C GLU A 65 6.11 -11.40 -0.46
N ILE A 66 6.46 -10.17 -0.10
CA ILE A 66 7.71 -9.87 0.62
C ILE A 66 7.73 -10.61 1.95
N GLN A 67 6.63 -10.56 2.71
CA GLN A 67 6.53 -11.24 4.00
C GLN A 67 6.73 -12.75 3.89
N LYS A 68 6.26 -13.36 2.82
CA LYS A 68 6.45 -14.79 2.58
C LYS A 68 7.89 -15.17 2.25
N LYS A 69 8.58 -14.32 1.50
CA LYS A 69 9.91 -14.63 0.94
C LYS A 69 11.06 -14.17 1.80
N ILE A 70 10.86 -13.11 2.57
CA ILE A 70 11.92 -12.47 3.35
C ILE A 70 11.47 -12.39 4.80
N LYS A 71 12.29 -12.96 5.70
CA LYS A 71 12.08 -12.83 7.15
C LYS A 71 12.74 -11.54 7.64
N LEU A 72 12.03 -10.43 7.53
CA LEU A 72 12.49 -9.14 8.04
C LEU A 72 12.50 -9.14 9.57
N LYS A 73 13.55 -8.56 10.14
CA LYS A 73 13.71 -8.36 11.57
C LYS A 73 13.56 -6.88 11.89
N LYS A 74 13.21 -6.57 13.14
CA LYS A 74 13.13 -5.17 13.62
C LYS A 74 14.45 -4.42 13.47
N SER A 75 15.59 -5.11 13.51
CA SER A 75 16.92 -4.56 13.31
C SER A 75 17.26 -4.25 11.86
N ASP A 76 16.52 -4.77 10.91
CA ASP A 76 16.75 -4.53 9.49
C ASP A 76 16.36 -3.09 9.11
N ILE A 77 17.05 -2.56 8.10
CA ILE A 77 16.74 -1.26 7.54
C ILE A 77 16.09 -1.47 6.17
N ILE A 78 14.93 -0.87 5.98
CA ILE A 78 14.18 -0.95 4.71
C ILE A 78 14.43 0.34 3.94
N CYS A 79 14.92 0.21 2.71
CA CYS A 79 15.11 1.35 1.81
C CYS A 79 14.14 1.23 0.63
N GLU A 80 13.36 2.28 0.36
CA GLU A 80 12.49 2.36 -0.82
C GLU A 80 12.89 3.55 -1.68
N ILE A 81 13.08 3.30 -2.97
CA ILE A 81 13.37 4.33 -3.97
C ILE A 81 12.07 4.64 -4.71
N GLY A 82 11.69 5.92 -4.74
CA GLY A 82 10.46 6.37 -5.37
C GLY A 82 9.19 5.99 -4.60
N PRO A 83 9.13 6.19 -3.26
CA PRO A 83 7.97 5.78 -2.46
C PRO A 83 6.71 6.62 -2.71
N ALA A 84 6.81 7.73 -3.45
CA ALA A 84 5.74 8.70 -3.62
C ALA A 84 5.19 9.15 -2.26
N TYR A 85 3.91 8.90 -1.96
CA TYR A 85 3.34 9.23 -0.65
C TYR A 85 3.56 8.14 0.43
N GLY A 86 4.37 7.14 0.14
CA GLY A 86 4.80 6.14 1.12
C GLY A 86 3.82 5.01 1.39
N SER A 87 2.93 4.70 0.45
CA SER A 87 1.90 3.66 0.63
C SER A 87 2.49 2.29 0.97
N MET A 88 3.47 1.82 0.20
CA MET A 88 4.05 0.49 0.44
C MET A 88 4.88 0.45 1.71
N ILE A 89 5.73 1.45 1.93
CA ILE A 89 6.59 1.50 3.10
C ILE A 89 5.79 1.62 4.41
N SER A 90 4.67 2.33 4.40
CA SER A 90 3.80 2.45 5.57
C SER A 90 3.24 1.09 6.00
N LYS A 91 2.96 0.23 5.05
CA LYS A 91 2.49 -1.15 5.31
C LYS A 91 3.60 -2.03 5.87
N LEU A 92 4.81 -1.91 5.36
CA LEU A 92 5.98 -2.62 5.88
C LEU A 92 6.31 -2.19 7.31
N ILE A 93 6.22 -0.90 7.63
CA ILE A 93 6.39 -0.38 9.00
C ILE A 93 5.36 -0.99 9.95
N LYS A 94 4.10 -1.09 9.54
CA LYS A 94 3.05 -1.72 10.36
C LYS A 94 3.36 -3.17 10.72
N LEU A 95 4.04 -3.90 9.83
CA LEU A 95 4.37 -5.29 10.06
C LEU A 95 5.63 -5.48 10.87
N TYR A 96 6.66 -4.70 10.63
CA TYR A 96 8.01 -4.97 11.13
C TYR A 96 8.55 -3.95 12.11
N ASN A 97 7.96 -2.75 12.15
CA ASN A 97 8.45 -1.64 12.97
C ASN A 97 9.95 -1.37 12.79
N SER A 98 10.45 -1.53 11.56
CA SER A 98 11.84 -1.35 11.19
C SER A 98 12.15 0.10 10.88
N LYS A 99 13.44 0.48 10.92
CA LYS A 99 13.89 1.77 10.39
C LYS A 99 13.75 1.79 8.88
N VAL A 100 13.35 2.94 8.32
CA VAL A 100 13.16 3.09 6.89
C VAL A 100 13.98 4.26 6.35
N ILE A 101 14.43 4.12 5.11
CA ILE A 101 15.08 5.17 4.33
C ILE A 101 14.25 5.35 3.06
N LEU A 102 13.80 6.58 2.82
CA LEU A 102 13.04 6.94 1.62
C LEU A 102 13.91 7.80 0.71
N ILE A 103 14.05 7.40 -0.53
CA ILE A 103 14.79 8.13 -1.55
C ILE A 103 13.82 8.53 -2.65
N ASP A 104 13.57 9.83 -2.79
CA ASP A 104 12.68 10.38 -3.80
C ASP A 104 13.03 11.86 -4.03
N LEU A 105 12.32 12.49 -4.97
CA LEU A 105 12.36 13.94 -5.14
C LEU A 105 11.92 14.64 -3.84
N PRO A 106 12.46 15.84 -3.54
CA PRO A 106 12.11 16.55 -2.30
C PRO A 106 10.60 16.73 -2.10
N GLU A 107 9.87 17.03 -3.16
CA GLU A 107 8.42 17.20 -3.13
C GLU A 107 7.70 15.91 -2.75
N ALA A 108 8.13 14.79 -3.32
CA ALA A 108 7.55 13.49 -3.01
C ALA A 108 7.88 13.05 -1.58
N ASN A 109 9.09 13.30 -1.10
CA ASN A 109 9.48 13.02 0.28
C ASN A 109 8.68 13.85 1.29
N PHE A 110 8.37 15.10 0.97
CA PHE A 110 7.47 15.91 1.79
C PHE A 110 6.10 15.26 1.92
N MET A 111 5.53 14.78 0.83
CA MET A 111 4.23 14.08 0.83
C MET A 111 4.29 12.80 1.65
N SER A 112 5.35 12.02 1.52
CA SER A 112 5.54 10.78 2.30
C SER A 112 5.63 11.06 3.80
N PHE A 113 6.28 12.15 4.18
CA PHE A 113 6.41 12.55 5.57
C PHE A 113 5.07 13.03 6.15
N TYR A 114 4.27 13.73 5.36
CA TYR A 114 2.97 14.25 5.78
C TYR A 114 1.93 13.15 5.95
N TYR A 115 1.88 12.22 5.02
CA TYR A 115 0.94 11.11 5.03
C TYR A 115 1.53 9.85 5.68
#